data_c617ad1a24b537a9c28a4953aeb0c379
#
_entry.id   c617ad1a24b537a9c28a4953aeb0c379
#
_cell.length_a   1.000
_cell.length_b   1.000
_cell.length_c   1.000
_cell.angle_alpha   90.00
_cell.angle_beta   90.00
_cell.angle_gamma   90.00
#
_symmetry.space_group_name_H-M   'P 1'
#
loop_
_entity.id
_entity.type
_entity.pdbx_description
1 polymer ?
#
loop_
_entity_poly.entity_id
_entity_poly.type
_entity_poly.pdbx_seq_one_letter_code
_entity_poly.pdbx_strand_id
1 'polypeptide(L)'
;MRKFIYLFLLPFIISSVIFPIHVKAEQATVQPKIMVVPFVKDGEDIRTVLEEDADKRIVLTKVKEAFDSRGFTTIDFFGKLKAGSVQSGMSEEQQSDLKSMIIASSGADIYVDTEMIINRSASGNSVKVIITAYDISTGGSLSNKVGDSGKFYTEDFGRLGSKAIESCAEDFLNIMQSKFNDIVANGRSINMTVGFDEASSLNMNSEVGNDGLTLADLIEMWLEDNAFQGNFHVQGIPLHV
;
A
#
# COMPACT_ATOMS: atom_id res chain seq x y z
N MET A 1 52.16 44.90 -64.86
CA MET A 1 52.06 44.97 -63.40
C MET A 1 50.83 44.19 -63.01
N ARG A 2 51.04 42.92 -62.56
CA ARG A 2 49.94 42.00 -62.13
C ARG A 2 49.95 41.98 -60.60
N LYS A 3 48.89 42.49 -59.96
CA LYS A 3 48.71 42.43 -58.52
C LYS A 3 47.99 41.12 -58.23
N PHE A 4 48.69 40.25 -57.48
CA PHE A 4 48.12 39.01 -56.86
C PHE A 4 47.38 39.39 -55.59
N ILE A 5 46.08 39.12 -55.55
CA ILE A 5 45.27 39.21 -54.35
C ILE A 5 45.24 37.80 -53.74
N TYR A 6 45.85 37.62 -52.56
CA TYR A 6 45.71 36.40 -51.77
C TYR A 6 44.43 36.48 -50.95
N LEU A 7 43.48 35.66 -51.31
CA LEU A 7 42.25 35.47 -50.56
C LEU A 7 42.51 34.45 -49.44
N PHE A 8 42.59 34.96 -48.20
CA PHE A 8 42.76 34.12 -47.00
C PHE A 8 41.40 33.47 -46.65
N LEU A 9 41.23 32.19 -46.97
CA LEU A 9 40.12 31.36 -46.52
C LEU A 9 40.41 30.86 -45.09
N LEU A 10 39.76 31.46 -44.10
CA LEU A 10 39.79 31.05 -42.72
C LEU A 10 38.79 29.90 -42.51
N PRO A 11 39.19 28.67 -42.11
CA PRO A 11 38.23 27.64 -41.80
C PRO A 11 37.59 27.91 -40.43
N PHE A 12 36.28 28.19 -40.47
CA PHE A 12 35.44 28.34 -39.26
C PHE A 12 35.19 26.94 -38.69
N ILE A 13 36.00 26.50 -37.68
CA ILE A 13 35.76 25.26 -36.98
C ILE A 13 34.63 25.49 -35.99
N ILE A 14 33.40 25.08 -36.40
CA ILE A 14 32.25 25.00 -35.48
C ILE A 14 32.48 23.81 -34.57
N SER A 15 33.02 24.08 -33.38
CA SER A 15 33.10 23.10 -32.29
C SER A 15 31.70 22.89 -31.74
N SER A 16 31.02 21.84 -32.21
CA SER A 16 29.73 21.40 -31.66
C SER A 16 29.98 20.84 -30.27
N VAL A 17 29.81 21.65 -29.24
CA VAL A 17 29.77 21.21 -27.85
C VAL A 17 28.49 20.40 -27.67
N ILE A 18 28.57 19.08 -27.80
CA ILE A 18 27.49 18.15 -27.45
C ILE A 18 27.41 18.13 -25.93
N PHE A 19 26.51 18.92 -25.36
CA PHE A 19 26.12 18.75 -23.96
C PHE A 19 25.33 17.44 -23.87
N PRO A 20 25.76 16.47 -23.03
CA PRO A 20 24.93 15.31 -22.77
C PRO A 20 23.67 15.80 -22.04
N ILE A 21 22.56 15.86 -22.75
CA ILE A 21 21.25 16.04 -22.13
C ILE A 21 21.01 14.75 -21.33
N HIS A 22 21.25 14.80 -20.03
CA HIS A 22 20.80 13.76 -19.12
C HIS A 22 19.25 13.87 -19.09
N VAL A 23 18.61 13.20 -20.00
CA VAL A 23 17.18 12.91 -19.88
C VAL A 23 17.09 11.97 -18.69
N LYS A 24 16.77 12.51 -17.51
CA LYS A 24 16.26 11.69 -16.41
C LYS A 24 15.01 11.05 -16.99
N ALA A 25 15.08 9.74 -17.26
CA ALA A 25 13.89 8.97 -17.54
C ALA A 25 12.98 9.18 -16.32
N GLU A 26 11.88 9.90 -16.52
CA GLU A 26 10.82 10.00 -15.53
C GLU A 26 10.34 8.56 -15.34
N GLN A 27 10.71 7.95 -14.22
CA GLN A 27 10.24 6.61 -13.89
C GLN A 27 8.72 6.70 -13.90
N ALA A 28 8.10 5.99 -14.83
CA ALA A 28 6.64 5.93 -14.88
C ALA A 28 6.17 5.50 -13.49
N THR A 29 5.50 6.42 -12.80
CA THR A 29 4.99 6.16 -11.45
C THR A 29 3.93 5.08 -11.58
N VAL A 30 4.22 3.89 -11.09
CA VAL A 30 3.24 2.81 -11.05
C VAL A 30 2.20 3.18 -10.00
N GLN A 31 0.95 3.35 -10.43
CA GLN A 31 -0.13 3.60 -9.50
C GLN A 31 -0.65 2.28 -8.93
N PRO A 32 -0.78 2.15 -7.60
CA PRO A 32 -1.38 0.99 -6.99
C PRO A 32 -2.88 0.94 -7.25
N LYS A 33 -3.41 -0.28 -7.35
CA LYS A 33 -4.86 -0.51 -7.28
C LYS A 33 -5.28 -0.54 -5.82
N ILE A 34 -6.27 0.28 -5.47
CA ILE A 34 -6.70 0.48 -4.08
C ILE A 34 -8.08 -0.10 -3.87
N MET A 35 -8.29 -0.84 -2.80
CA MET A 35 -9.61 -1.24 -2.33
C MET A 35 -9.95 -0.49 -1.05
N VAL A 36 -11.01 0.30 -1.07
CA VAL A 36 -11.54 0.96 0.14
C VAL A 36 -12.49 -0.01 0.83
N VAL A 37 -12.18 -0.34 2.09
CA VAL A 37 -12.93 -1.30 2.89
C VAL A 37 -13.41 -0.67 4.18
N PRO A 38 -14.60 -1.05 4.69
CA PRO A 38 -15.07 -0.56 5.98
C PRO A 38 -14.29 -1.20 7.13
N PHE A 39 -14.05 -0.41 8.16
CA PHE A 39 -13.68 -0.95 9.47
C PHE A 39 -14.88 -1.69 10.05
N VAL A 40 -14.63 -2.88 10.57
CA VAL A 40 -15.61 -3.74 11.25
C VAL A 40 -14.96 -4.19 12.55
N LYS A 41 -15.69 -4.12 13.65
CA LYS A 41 -15.22 -4.62 14.94
C LYS A 41 -15.21 -6.14 14.95
N ASP A 42 -14.37 -6.71 15.81
CA ASP A 42 -14.35 -8.14 16.00
C ASP A 42 -15.73 -8.68 16.38
N GLY A 43 -16.21 -9.68 15.64
CA GLY A 43 -17.52 -10.29 15.85
C GLY A 43 -18.70 -9.59 15.14
N GLU A 44 -18.47 -8.45 14.47
CA GLU A 44 -19.50 -7.82 13.62
C GLU A 44 -19.45 -8.41 12.19
N ASP A 45 -20.63 -8.77 11.66
CA ASP A 45 -20.73 -9.17 10.25
C ASP A 45 -20.68 -7.94 9.34
N ILE A 46 -19.70 -7.92 8.45
CA ILE A 46 -19.49 -6.85 7.48
C ILE A 46 -20.70 -6.56 6.60
N ARG A 47 -21.53 -7.58 6.30
CA ARG A 47 -22.75 -7.43 5.52
C ARG A 47 -23.78 -6.65 6.30
N THR A 48 -24.05 -7.07 7.54
CA THR A 48 -25.00 -6.41 8.44
C THR A 48 -24.60 -4.95 8.67
N VAL A 49 -23.33 -4.69 8.97
CA VAL A 49 -22.82 -3.32 9.17
C VAL A 49 -23.07 -2.44 7.94
N LEU A 50 -22.93 -3.00 6.74
CA LEU A 50 -23.11 -2.25 5.50
C LEU A 50 -24.55 -2.16 5.02
N GLU A 51 -25.39 -3.14 5.35
CA GLU A 51 -26.81 -3.13 4.99
C GLU A 51 -27.64 -2.21 5.90
N GLU A 52 -27.34 -2.20 7.19
CA GLU A 52 -28.08 -1.44 8.19
C GLU A 52 -27.68 0.04 8.28
N ASP A 53 -26.41 0.39 7.97
CA ASP A 53 -25.91 1.75 8.11
C ASP A 53 -25.72 2.46 6.74
N ALA A 54 -26.78 3.15 6.32
CA ALA A 54 -26.75 3.92 5.08
C ALA A 54 -25.73 5.07 5.12
N ASP A 55 -25.50 5.70 6.29
CA ASP A 55 -24.56 6.78 6.44
C ASP A 55 -23.13 6.29 6.23
N LYS A 56 -22.79 5.12 6.77
CA LYS A 56 -21.49 4.47 6.52
C LYS A 56 -21.27 4.19 5.04
N ARG A 57 -22.26 3.60 4.35
CA ARG A 57 -22.15 3.35 2.91
C ARG A 57 -21.87 4.62 2.12
N ILE A 58 -22.61 5.70 2.44
CA ILE A 58 -22.43 7.00 1.77
C ILE A 58 -21.01 7.52 2.00
N VAL A 59 -20.51 7.50 3.23
CA VAL A 59 -19.15 8.00 3.53
C VAL A 59 -18.08 7.15 2.87
N LEU A 60 -18.20 5.81 2.89
CA LEU A 60 -17.27 4.93 2.15
C LEU A 60 -17.25 5.25 0.65
N THR A 61 -18.42 5.49 0.07
CA THR A 61 -18.53 5.93 -1.34
C THR A 61 -17.80 7.26 -1.55
N LYS A 62 -17.93 8.21 -0.60
CA LYS A 62 -17.22 9.50 -0.69
C LYS A 62 -15.71 9.37 -0.57
N VAL A 63 -15.21 8.44 0.26
CA VAL A 63 -13.77 8.13 0.32
C VAL A 63 -13.28 7.59 -1.03
N LYS A 64 -14.03 6.63 -1.62
CA LYS A 64 -13.72 6.09 -2.94
C LYS A 64 -13.72 7.18 -4.01
N GLU A 65 -14.78 8.00 -4.08
CA GLU A 65 -14.88 9.13 -5.02
C GLU A 65 -13.71 10.10 -4.88
N ALA A 66 -13.28 10.39 -3.65
CA ALA A 66 -12.15 11.27 -3.39
C ALA A 66 -10.83 10.71 -3.94
N PHE A 67 -10.63 9.39 -3.92
CA PHE A 67 -9.45 8.74 -4.49
C PHE A 67 -9.54 8.69 -6.02
N ASP A 68 -10.68 8.29 -6.58
CA ASP A 68 -10.93 8.26 -8.03
C ASP A 68 -10.73 9.65 -8.65
N SER A 69 -11.22 10.72 -7.99
CA SER A 69 -11.07 12.10 -8.49
C SER A 69 -9.61 12.60 -8.51
N ARG A 70 -8.73 11.94 -7.76
CA ARG A 70 -7.28 12.19 -7.74
C ARG A 70 -6.49 11.25 -8.65
N GLY A 71 -7.20 10.49 -9.50
CA GLY A 71 -6.61 9.64 -10.54
C GLY A 71 -6.18 8.25 -10.07
N PHE A 72 -6.50 7.84 -8.85
CA PHE A 72 -6.22 6.48 -8.40
C PHE A 72 -7.27 5.50 -8.93
N THR A 73 -6.86 4.28 -9.21
CA THR A 73 -7.78 3.21 -9.61
C THR A 73 -8.30 2.50 -8.37
N THR A 74 -9.61 2.60 -8.10
CA THR A 74 -10.22 1.93 -6.95
C THR A 74 -10.99 0.67 -7.36
N ILE A 75 -10.93 -0.35 -6.52
CA ILE A 75 -11.68 -1.61 -6.65
C ILE A 75 -12.90 -1.55 -5.74
N ASP A 76 -14.06 -1.93 -6.27
CA ASP A 76 -15.32 -1.89 -5.54
C ASP A 76 -15.45 -3.08 -4.59
N PHE A 77 -15.32 -2.82 -3.30
CA PHE A 77 -15.50 -3.80 -2.24
C PHE A 77 -16.95 -4.33 -2.19
N PHE A 78 -17.94 -3.46 -2.35
CA PHE A 78 -19.36 -3.88 -2.32
C PHE A 78 -19.72 -4.81 -3.48
N GLY A 79 -19.20 -4.53 -4.66
CA GLY A 79 -19.37 -5.40 -5.81
C GLY A 79 -18.78 -6.78 -5.58
N LYS A 80 -17.60 -6.85 -4.99
CA LYS A 80 -16.95 -8.10 -4.60
C LYS A 80 -17.71 -8.84 -3.49
N LEU A 81 -18.18 -8.13 -2.48
CA LEU A 81 -18.98 -8.69 -1.39
C LEU A 81 -20.26 -9.31 -1.91
N LYS A 82 -21.00 -8.63 -2.79
CA LYS A 82 -22.21 -9.15 -3.42
C LYS A 82 -21.93 -10.38 -4.29
N ALA A 83 -20.88 -10.35 -5.09
CA ALA A 83 -20.48 -11.49 -5.92
C ALA A 83 -20.09 -12.71 -5.08
N GLY A 84 -19.37 -12.52 -3.97
CA GLY A 84 -18.98 -13.58 -3.04
C GLY A 84 -20.15 -14.15 -2.24
N SER A 85 -21.19 -13.36 -1.94
CA SER A 85 -22.36 -13.81 -1.19
C SER A 85 -23.26 -14.79 -1.95
N VAL A 86 -23.21 -14.78 -3.27
CA VAL A 86 -23.99 -15.72 -4.11
C VAL A 86 -23.40 -17.13 -4.04
N GLN A 87 -22.14 -17.29 -3.65
CA GLN A 87 -21.40 -18.55 -3.74
C GLN A 87 -21.36 -19.37 -2.44
N SER A 88 -21.86 -18.86 -1.30
CA SER A 88 -21.66 -19.56 -0.04
C SER A 88 -22.83 -19.43 0.93
N GLY A 89 -23.43 -20.58 1.27
CA GLY A 89 -24.04 -20.81 2.58
C GLY A 89 -22.92 -20.92 3.63
N MET A 90 -22.27 -19.81 3.95
CA MET A 90 -21.13 -19.76 4.89
C MET A 90 -21.61 -19.86 6.34
N SER A 91 -20.89 -20.62 7.17
CA SER A 91 -21.10 -20.65 8.62
C SER A 91 -20.66 -19.32 9.27
N GLU A 92 -21.12 -19.02 10.49
CA GLU A 92 -20.79 -17.80 11.21
C GLU A 92 -19.26 -17.61 11.41
N GLU A 93 -18.50 -18.68 11.59
CA GLU A 93 -17.04 -18.66 11.70
C GLU A 93 -16.35 -18.24 10.38
N GLN A 94 -16.96 -18.53 9.23
CA GLN A 94 -16.45 -18.12 7.92
C GLN A 94 -16.75 -16.65 7.58
N GLN A 95 -17.66 -16.01 8.32
CA GLN A 95 -18.04 -14.62 8.09
C GLN A 95 -16.96 -13.64 8.60
N SER A 96 -16.26 -13.98 9.68
CA SER A 96 -15.13 -13.17 10.19
C SER A 96 -13.99 -13.05 9.17
N ASP A 97 -13.81 -14.10 8.34
CA ASP A 97 -12.75 -14.13 7.33
C ASP A 97 -13.16 -13.54 5.98
N LEU A 98 -14.45 -13.24 5.78
CA LEU A 98 -14.96 -12.79 4.48
C LEU A 98 -14.29 -11.50 3.99
N LYS A 99 -14.05 -10.53 4.87
CA LYS A 99 -13.31 -9.30 4.56
C LYS A 99 -11.92 -9.62 4.05
N SER A 100 -11.19 -10.46 4.77
CA SER A 100 -9.83 -10.89 4.43
C SER A 100 -9.78 -11.66 3.11
N MET A 101 -10.74 -12.56 2.88
CA MET A 101 -10.86 -13.30 1.62
C MET A 101 -11.12 -12.38 0.42
N ILE A 102 -12.02 -11.41 0.57
CA ILE A 102 -12.31 -10.43 -0.49
C ILE A 102 -11.06 -9.59 -0.79
N ILE A 103 -10.37 -9.10 0.23
CA ILE A 103 -9.13 -8.33 0.08
C ILE A 103 -8.08 -9.16 -0.67
N ALA A 104 -7.80 -10.40 -0.22
CA ALA A 104 -6.79 -11.27 -0.81
C ALA A 104 -7.09 -11.64 -2.26
N SER A 105 -8.38 -11.84 -2.62
CA SER A 105 -8.81 -12.21 -3.97
C SER A 105 -9.11 -11.03 -4.89
N SER A 106 -8.99 -9.80 -4.41
CA SER A 106 -9.43 -8.61 -5.12
C SER A 106 -8.57 -8.24 -6.33
N GLY A 107 -7.27 -8.57 -6.27
CA GLY A 107 -6.26 -8.06 -7.19
C GLY A 107 -5.88 -6.60 -6.91
N ALA A 108 -6.18 -6.07 -5.72
CA ALA A 108 -5.65 -4.81 -5.24
C ALA A 108 -4.20 -4.97 -4.76
N ASP A 109 -3.43 -3.89 -4.82
CA ASP A 109 -2.10 -3.82 -4.23
C ASP A 109 -2.18 -3.33 -2.78
N ILE A 110 -3.14 -2.46 -2.52
CA ILE A 110 -3.36 -1.76 -1.25
C ILE A 110 -4.82 -1.88 -0.85
N TYR A 111 -5.11 -2.16 0.41
CA TYR A 111 -6.44 -1.88 0.96
C TYR A 111 -6.38 -0.71 1.93
N VAL A 112 -7.45 0.09 1.93
CA VAL A 112 -7.63 1.23 2.83
C VAL A 112 -8.76 0.92 3.79
N ASP A 113 -8.41 0.60 5.02
CA ASP A 113 -9.38 0.43 6.10
C ASP A 113 -9.93 1.80 6.48
N THR A 114 -11.25 1.91 6.53
CA THR A 114 -11.96 3.18 6.70
C THR A 114 -12.93 3.07 7.87
N GLU A 115 -12.60 3.73 8.95
CA GLU A 115 -13.49 3.89 10.09
C GLU A 115 -14.18 5.25 10.01
N MET A 116 -15.46 5.26 10.35
CA MET A 116 -16.25 6.47 10.38
C MET A 116 -16.92 6.64 11.74
N ILE A 117 -16.77 7.85 12.31
CA ILE A 117 -17.37 8.24 13.57
C ILE A 117 -18.32 9.42 13.31
N ILE A 118 -19.61 9.18 13.49
CA ILE A 118 -20.66 10.20 13.40
C ILE A 118 -20.95 10.73 14.80
N ASN A 119 -20.78 12.02 14.99
CA ASN A 119 -21.13 12.72 16.23
C ASN A 119 -22.36 13.60 16.00
N ARG A 120 -23.43 13.31 16.75
CA ARG A 120 -24.68 14.08 16.74
C ARG A 120 -24.77 14.86 18.04
N SER A 121 -24.92 16.19 17.97
CA SER A 121 -25.03 17.04 19.16
C SER A 121 -25.91 18.25 18.92
N ALA A 122 -26.43 18.81 20.00
CA ALA A 122 -27.20 20.06 19.94
C ALA A 122 -26.41 21.25 19.40
N SER A 123 -25.07 21.21 19.47
CA SER A 123 -24.16 22.24 18.93
C SER A 123 -23.75 21.99 17.48
N GLY A 124 -24.36 21.04 16.81
CA GLY A 124 -24.07 20.65 15.45
C GLY A 124 -23.52 19.20 15.33
N ASN A 125 -23.65 18.64 14.14
CA ASN A 125 -23.18 17.31 13.81
C ASN A 125 -21.80 17.37 13.15
N SER A 126 -21.00 16.33 13.33
CA SER A 126 -19.69 16.19 12.67
C SER A 126 -19.42 14.73 12.28
N VAL A 127 -18.57 14.54 11.26
CA VAL A 127 -18.05 13.25 10.86
C VAL A 127 -16.52 13.28 10.99
N LYS A 128 -15.96 12.25 11.60
CA LYS A 128 -14.53 11.92 11.52
C LYS A 128 -14.36 10.69 10.68
N VAL A 129 -13.33 10.69 9.82
CA VAL A 129 -12.94 9.53 9.03
C VAL A 129 -11.49 9.18 9.39
N ILE A 130 -11.28 7.96 9.83
CA ILE A 130 -9.94 7.41 10.06
C ILE A 130 -9.65 6.49 8.88
N ILE A 131 -8.57 6.76 8.16
CA ILE A 131 -8.15 5.95 7.01
C ILE A 131 -6.74 5.43 7.22
N THR A 132 -6.55 4.13 7.01
CA THR A 132 -5.24 3.49 7.10
C THR A 132 -5.03 2.61 5.87
N ALA A 133 -3.95 2.89 5.11
CA ALA A 133 -3.55 2.08 3.97
C ALA A 133 -2.60 0.97 4.40
N TYR A 134 -2.83 -0.24 3.89
CA TYR A 134 -1.98 -1.40 4.12
C TYR A 134 -1.57 -2.03 2.80
N ASP A 135 -0.32 -2.42 2.67
CA ASP A 135 0.15 -3.32 1.62
C ASP A 135 -0.47 -4.70 1.82
N ILE A 136 -1.17 -5.22 0.82
CA ILE A 136 -1.88 -6.51 0.94
C ILE A 136 -0.91 -7.68 1.13
N SER A 137 0.27 -7.60 0.54
CA SER A 137 1.24 -8.70 0.56
C SER A 137 1.96 -8.85 1.90
N THR A 138 2.18 -7.74 2.61
CA THR A 138 2.98 -7.71 3.85
C THR A 138 2.17 -7.35 5.09
N GLY A 139 0.97 -6.78 4.92
CA GLY A 139 0.21 -6.18 6.01
C GLY A 139 0.83 -4.87 6.56
N GLY A 140 1.91 -4.39 5.94
CA GLY A 140 2.60 -3.18 6.39
C GLY A 140 1.77 -1.91 6.16
N SER A 141 1.74 -1.00 7.15
CA SER A 141 1.05 0.28 7.03
C SER A 141 1.83 1.26 6.13
N LEU A 142 1.16 1.75 5.10
CA LEU A 142 1.71 2.70 4.14
C LEU A 142 1.36 4.15 4.47
N SER A 143 0.16 4.40 4.99
CA SER A 143 -0.30 5.74 5.37
C SER A 143 -1.42 5.64 6.38
N ASN A 144 -1.53 6.65 7.23
CA ASN A 144 -2.62 6.77 8.21
C ASN A 144 -2.98 8.25 8.38
N LYS A 145 -4.26 8.59 8.33
CA LYS A 145 -4.76 9.95 8.55
C LYS A 145 -6.14 9.94 9.20
N VAL A 146 -6.41 11.02 9.91
CA VAL A 146 -7.73 11.33 10.47
C VAL A 146 -8.22 12.62 9.82
N GLY A 147 -9.38 12.55 9.16
CA GLY A 147 -10.08 13.69 8.64
C GLY A 147 -11.24 14.09 9.55
N ASP A 148 -11.52 15.38 9.66
CA ASP A 148 -12.63 15.93 10.46
C ASP A 148 -13.42 16.94 9.62
N SER A 149 -14.74 16.79 9.60
CA SER A 149 -15.61 17.71 8.87
C SER A 149 -15.74 19.07 9.52
N GLY A 150 -15.41 19.19 10.81
CA GLY A 150 -15.91 20.26 11.66
C GLY A 150 -17.40 20.07 12.02
N LYS A 151 -17.94 20.94 12.87
CA LYS A 151 -19.35 20.91 13.30
C LYS A 151 -20.23 21.76 12.41
N PHE A 152 -21.36 21.20 11.98
CA PHE A 152 -22.36 21.88 11.16
C PHE A 152 -23.77 21.53 11.61
N TYR A 153 -24.71 22.47 11.48
CA TYR A 153 -26.14 22.24 11.71
C TYR A 153 -26.76 21.59 10.44
N THR A 154 -26.43 20.33 10.19
CA THR A 154 -26.95 19.54 9.09
C THR A 154 -27.01 18.06 9.47
N GLU A 155 -27.93 17.31 8.88
CA GLU A 155 -28.03 15.85 8.96
C GLU A 155 -27.52 15.18 7.66
N ASP A 156 -26.95 15.95 6.74
CA ASP A 156 -26.32 15.40 5.54
C ASP A 156 -24.91 14.86 5.88
N PHE A 157 -24.88 13.63 6.40
CA PHE A 157 -23.63 12.96 6.77
C PHE A 157 -22.75 12.63 5.56
N GLY A 158 -23.34 12.48 4.36
CA GLY A 158 -22.57 12.35 3.13
C GLY A 158 -21.72 13.58 2.83
N ARG A 159 -22.31 14.77 2.99
CA ARG A 159 -21.60 16.05 2.84
C ARG A 159 -20.55 16.24 3.93
N LEU A 160 -20.85 15.86 5.18
CA LEU A 160 -19.87 15.91 6.28
C LEU A 160 -18.74 14.92 6.03
N GLY A 161 -19.04 13.70 5.55
CA GLY A 161 -18.03 12.72 5.16
C GLY A 161 -17.11 13.20 4.05
N SER A 162 -17.67 13.87 3.01
CA SER A 162 -16.86 14.52 1.96
C SER A 162 -15.90 15.55 2.55
N LYS A 163 -16.37 16.42 3.44
CA LYS A 163 -15.50 17.40 4.09
C LYS A 163 -14.41 16.76 4.94
N ALA A 164 -14.75 15.69 5.67
CA ALA A 164 -13.77 14.97 6.47
C ALA A 164 -12.67 14.36 5.61
N ILE A 165 -13.03 13.65 4.52
CA ILE A 165 -12.02 13.04 3.64
C ILE A 165 -11.22 14.09 2.87
N GLU A 166 -11.83 15.15 2.38
CA GLU A 166 -11.14 16.26 1.69
C GLU A 166 -10.05 16.89 2.57
N SER A 167 -10.25 16.94 3.88
CA SER A 167 -9.28 17.53 4.82
C SER A 167 -7.97 16.72 4.95
N CYS A 168 -7.94 15.46 4.52
CA CYS A 168 -6.78 14.58 4.72
C CYS A 168 -6.38 13.75 3.49
N ALA A 169 -7.23 13.67 2.46
CA ALA A 169 -7.02 12.75 1.34
C ALA A 169 -5.74 13.02 0.56
N GLU A 170 -5.38 14.28 0.30
CA GLU A 170 -4.19 14.63 -0.47
C GLU A 170 -2.92 14.16 0.25
N ASP A 171 -2.74 14.53 1.51
CA ASP A 171 -1.61 14.11 2.32
C ASP A 171 -1.54 12.58 2.47
N PHE A 172 -2.71 11.95 2.67
CA PHE A 172 -2.81 10.50 2.79
C PHE A 172 -2.32 9.79 1.54
N LEU A 173 -2.81 10.21 0.37
CA LEU A 173 -2.47 9.61 -0.91
C LEU A 173 -1.01 9.87 -1.31
N ASN A 174 -0.48 11.06 -1.04
CA ASN A 174 0.92 11.40 -1.30
C ASN A 174 1.88 10.53 -0.48
N ILE A 175 1.61 10.34 0.82
CA ILE A 175 2.43 9.49 1.69
C ILE A 175 2.33 8.02 1.24
N MET A 176 1.12 7.54 0.96
CA MET A 176 0.88 6.18 0.48
C MET A 176 1.63 5.93 -0.84
N GLN A 177 1.50 6.83 -1.81
CA GLN A 177 2.17 6.72 -3.11
C GLN A 177 3.69 6.73 -2.97
N SER A 178 4.24 7.59 -2.10
CA SER A 178 5.69 7.64 -1.83
C SER A 178 6.21 6.31 -1.29
N LYS A 179 5.52 5.71 -0.32
CA LYS A 179 5.90 4.40 0.24
C LYS A 179 5.70 3.27 -0.76
N PHE A 180 4.65 3.34 -1.57
CA PHE A 180 4.44 2.36 -2.63
C PHE A 180 5.53 2.43 -3.70
N ASN A 181 5.94 3.62 -4.10
CA ASN A 181 7.06 3.82 -5.02
C ASN A 181 8.37 3.27 -4.44
N ASP A 182 8.59 3.41 -3.14
CA ASP A 182 9.75 2.82 -2.46
C ASP A 182 9.71 1.29 -2.53
N ILE A 183 8.56 0.67 -2.31
CA ILE A 183 8.36 -0.77 -2.49
C ILE A 183 8.65 -1.21 -3.94
N VAL A 184 8.20 -0.44 -4.93
CA VAL A 184 8.44 -0.76 -6.35
C VAL A 184 9.92 -0.64 -6.70
N ALA A 185 10.62 0.34 -6.13
CA ALA A 185 12.04 0.61 -6.41
C ALA A 185 12.98 -0.34 -5.65
N ASN A 186 12.69 -0.63 -4.39
CA ASN A 186 13.59 -1.30 -3.44
C ASN A 186 13.13 -2.72 -3.04
N GLY A 187 11.98 -3.16 -3.56
CA GLY A 187 11.38 -4.43 -3.18
C GLY A 187 10.55 -4.36 -1.89
N ARG A 188 9.82 -5.44 -1.62
CA ARG A 188 9.04 -5.60 -0.38
C ARG A 188 9.89 -6.20 0.72
N SER A 189 9.81 -5.63 1.93
CA SER A 189 10.32 -6.31 3.11
C SER A 189 9.38 -7.46 3.47
N ILE A 190 9.92 -8.65 3.59
CA ILE A 190 9.19 -9.85 4.03
C ILE A 190 9.79 -10.35 5.35
N ASN A 191 8.96 -10.87 6.23
CA ASN A 191 9.41 -11.60 7.41
C ASN A 191 9.41 -13.08 7.07
N MET A 192 10.58 -13.72 7.14
CA MET A 192 10.73 -15.15 6.97
C MET A 192 11.07 -15.77 8.32
N THR A 193 10.29 -16.76 8.75
CA THR A 193 10.58 -17.53 9.94
C THR A 193 10.98 -18.93 9.52
N VAL A 194 12.14 -19.36 9.97
CA VAL A 194 12.61 -20.74 9.77
C VAL A 194 12.46 -21.48 11.09
N GLY A 195 11.70 -22.56 11.09
CA GLY A 195 11.47 -23.41 12.25
C GLY A 195 11.85 -24.86 11.95
N PHE A 196 11.95 -25.66 13.00
CA PHE A 196 12.19 -27.10 12.92
C PHE A 196 10.94 -27.85 13.40
N ASP A 197 10.69 -29.00 12.82
CA ASP A 197 9.71 -29.95 13.34
C ASP A 197 10.16 -30.43 14.74
N GLU A 198 9.22 -30.66 15.64
CA GLU A 198 9.51 -31.14 17.00
C GLU A 198 10.28 -32.46 17.03
N ALA A 199 10.12 -33.31 16.01
CA ALA A 199 10.84 -34.54 15.84
C ALA A 199 12.23 -34.40 15.23
N SER A 200 12.61 -33.18 14.82
CA SER A 200 13.90 -32.91 14.16
C SER A 200 15.04 -32.96 15.18
N SER A 201 16.12 -33.67 14.83
CA SER A 201 17.38 -33.59 15.56
C SER A 201 18.24 -32.39 15.20
N LEU A 202 17.83 -31.62 14.18
CA LEU A 202 18.54 -30.42 13.71
C LEU A 202 18.05 -29.18 14.44
N ASN A 203 18.96 -28.23 14.62
CA ASN A 203 18.69 -26.86 15.05
C ASN A 203 19.60 -25.90 14.30
N MET A 204 19.46 -24.59 14.54
CA MET A 204 20.24 -23.58 13.83
C MET A 204 21.76 -23.72 14.01
N ASN A 205 22.22 -24.28 15.14
CA ASN A 205 23.62 -24.49 15.44
C ASN A 205 24.14 -25.86 14.94
N SER A 206 23.29 -26.69 14.31
CA SER A 206 23.72 -27.98 13.78
C SER A 206 24.65 -27.76 12.59
N GLU A 207 25.83 -28.40 12.62
CA GLU A 207 26.75 -28.43 11.49
C GLU A 207 26.16 -29.26 10.35
N VAL A 208 26.21 -28.72 9.14
CA VAL A 208 25.65 -29.34 7.92
C VAL A 208 26.74 -29.41 6.86
N GLY A 209 26.96 -30.60 6.34
CA GLY A 209 28.02 -30.83 5.35
C GLY A 209 29.38 -31.14 5.99
N ASN A 210 30.45 -30.93 5.23
CA ASN A 210 31.83 -31.25 5.64
C ASN A 210 32.67 -30.00 5.94
N ASP A 211 32.08 -28.82 5.79
CA ASP A 211 32.81 -27.54 5.81
C ASP A 211 32.76 -26.85 7.19
N GLY A 212 32.15 -27.48 8.19
CA GLY A 212 32.02 -26.97 9.55
C GLY A 212 31.08 -25.76 9.67
N LEU A 213 30.24 -25.52 8.66
CA LEU A 213 29.24 -24.47 8.69
C LEU A 213 27.98 -24.93 9.42
N THR A 214 27.41 -24.04 10.23
CA THR A 214 26.12 -24.28 10.84
C THR A 214 24.97 -24.04 9.86
N LEU A 215 23.79 -24.55 10.15
CA LEU A 215 22.61 -24.26 9.34
C LEU A 215 22.27 -22.76 9.33
N ALA A 216 22.53 -22.05 10.42
CA ALA A 216 22.40 -20.60 10.48
C ALA A 216 23.34 -19.92 9.48
N ASP A 217 24.62 -20.32 9.42
CA ASP A 217 25.60 -19.75 8.47
C ASP A 217 25.16 -19.97 7.03
N LEU A 218 24.64 -21.19 6.71
CA LEU A 218 24.17 -21.49 5.36
C LEU A 218 22.94 -20.67 4.94
N ILE A 219 22.01 -20.44 5.88
CA ILE A 219 20.83 -19.59 5.64
C ILE A 219 21.28 -18.14 5.43
N GLU A 220 22.21 -17.65 6.23
CA GLU A 220 22.73 -16.28 6.13
C GLU A 220 23.44 -16.06 4.80
N MET A 221 24.31 -16.98 4.38
CA MET A 221 24.94 -16.96 3.05
C MET A 221 23.90 -16.99 1.92
N TRP A 222 22.86 -17.84 2.04
CA TRP A 222 21.80 -17.87 1.05
C TRP A 222 21.03 -16.55 0.99
N LEU A 223 20.76 -15.91 2.14
CA LEU A 223 20.11 -14.60 2.17
C LEU A 223 20.98 -13.52 1.53
N GLU A 224 22.30 -13.53 1.78
CA GLU A 224 23.25 -12.60 1.16
C GLU A 224 23.22 -12.68 -0.36
N ASP A 225 23.16 -13.89 -0.90
CA ASP A 225 23.14 -14.14 -2.35
C ASP A 225 21.77 -13.87 -3.01
N ASN A 226 20.67 -14.00 -2.28
CA ASN A 226 19.31 -13.98 -2.85
C ASN A 226 18.47 -12.78 -2.42
N ALA A 227 18.82 -12.05 -1.36
CA ALA A 227 18.11 -10.87 -0.95
C ALA A 227 18.29 -9.73 -1.97
N PHE A 228 17.22 -8.98 -2.22
CA PHE A 228 17.28 -7.84 -3.15
C PHE A 228 18.36 -6.85 -2.72
N GLN A 229 19.37 -6.63 -3.56
CA GLN A 229 20.55 -5.79 -3.28
C GLN A 229 21.33 -6.20 -2.02
N GLY A 230 21.23 -7.45 -1.57
CA GLY A 230 21.85 -7.93 -0.35
C GLY A 230 21.23 -7.37 0.95
N ASN A 231 20.04 -6.77 0.86
CA ASN A 231 19.37 -6.18 2.02
C ASN A 231 18.60 -7.25 2.81
N PHE A 232 19.16 -7.70 3.92
CA PHE A 232 18.48 -8.56 4.89
C PHE A 232 18.91 -8.22 6.31
N HIS A 233 18.11 -8.63 7.28
CA HIS A 233 18.41 -8.48 8.69
C HIS A 233 17.92 -9.71 9.46
N VAL A 234 18.85 -10.38 10.14
CA VAL A 234 18.54 -11.53 10.99
C VAL A 234 18.12 -11.04 12.37
N GLN A 235 16.88 -11.32 12.77
CA GLN A 235 16.36 -11.01 14.09
C GLN A 235 16.37 -12.27 14.96
N GLY A 236 17.45 -12.47 15.71
CA GLY A 236 17.50 -13.46 16.77
C GLY A 236 17.33 -14.91 16.32
N ILE A 237 18.23 -15.75 16.74
CA ILE A 237 18.06 -17.22 16.72
C ILE A 237 17.49 -17.56 18.10
N PRO A 238 16.20 -17.95 18.22
CA PRO A 238 15.68 -18.37 19.51
C PRO A 238 16.47 -19.59 19.97
N LEU A 239 17.25 -19.42 21.05
CA LEU A 239 17.81 -20.54 21.76
C LEU A 239 16.63 -21.25 22.42
N HIS A 240 16.18 -22.38 21.86
CA HIS A 240 15.33 -23.30 22.59
C HIS A 240 16.17 -23.88 23.72
N VAL A 241 15.82 -23.48 24.94
CA VAL A 241 16.29 -24.11 26.21
C VAL A 241 15.49 -25.38 26.43
#